data_b5a5ebb651a107a36b77c66c1adb9947
#
_entry.id   b5a5ebb651a107a36b77c66c1adb9947
#
_cell.length_a   1.000
_cell.length_b   1.000
_cell.length_c   1.000
_cell.angle_alpha   90.00
_cell.angle_beta   90.00
_cell.angle_gamma   90.00
#
_symmetry.space_group_name_H-M   'P 1'
#
loop_
_entity.id
_entity.type
_entity.pdbx_description
1 polymer ?
#
loop_
_entity_poly.entity_id
_entity_poly.type
_entity_poly.pdbx_seq_one_letter_code
_entity_poly.pdbx_strand_id
1 'polypeptide(L)'
;LRHAIGGTDFGGAAEAIDTRAICLVREILARHSALADFSFAMQGLGSGAISLFGSAEQKARFLPRVARGEAIAAFALSEPDAGSDVAALSTAAKLDGSHYVLDGEKTWISNGGIADFYVVFARSEDDRPAAKGLSAFLVDADAPGLEIAERIAVMAPHPLARLRFDDCRVPVTA
;
A
#
# COMPACT_ATOMS: atom_id res chain seq x y z
N LEU A 1 -15.64 -6.06 0.97
CA LEU A 1 -14.29 -5.60 1.37
C LEU A 1 -14.15 -5.39 2.89
N ARG A 2 -15.25 -5.24 3.64
CA ARG A 2 -15.23 -4.96 5.09
C ARG A 2 -14.43 -5.98 5.93
N HIS A 3 -14.32 -7.24 5.50
CA HIS A 3 -13.48 -8.26 6.17
C HIS A 3 -11.98 -8.12 5.86
N ALA A 4 -11.59 -7.27 4.92
CA ALA A 4 -10.19 -7.03 4.58
C ALA A 4 -9.53 -5.97 5.46
N ILE A 5 -10.32 -5.24 6.26
CA ILE A 5 -9.84 -4.14 7.12
C ILE A 5 -10.30 -4.35 8.57
N GLY A 6 -9.53 -3.81 9.53
CA GLY A 6 -9.88 -3.75 10.95
C GLY A 6 -10.46 -2.39 11.34
N GLY A 7 -11.25 -2.38 12.42
CA GLY A 7 -11.88 -1.18 12.98
C GLY A 7 -13.34 -1.01 12.52
N THR A 8 -14.28 -1.34 13.41
CA THR A 8 -15.73 -1.21 13.13
C THR A 8 -16.11 0.25 12.89
N ASP A 9 -15.52 1.19 13.60
CA ASP A 9 -15.71 2.63 13.42
C ASP A 9 -15.28 3.14 12.04
N PHE A 10 -14.39 2.40 11.38
CA PHE A 10 -13.87 2.73 10.04
C PHE A 10 -14.47 1.88 8.93
N GLY A 11 -15.56 1.14 9.21
CA GLY A 11 -16.27 0.33 8.23
C GLY A 11 -15.80 -1.12 8.14
N GLY A 12 -14.86 -1.55 8.98
CA GLY A 12 -14.45 -2.94 9.12
C GLY A 12 -15.60 -3.83 9.61
N ALA A 13 -15.50 -5.14 9.37
CA ALA A 13 -16.46 -6.12 9.86
C ALA A 13 -16.20 -6.51 11.34
N ALA A 14 -14.99 -6.25 11.84
CA ALA A 14 -14.56 -6.51 13.22
C ALA A 14 -13.56 -5.43 13.67
N GLU A 15 -13.31 -5.32 14.97
CA GLU A 15 -12.36 -4.38 15.57
C GLU A 15 -10.92 -4.64 15.10
N ALA A 16 -10.55 -5.90 14.95
CA ALA A 16 -9.26 -6.31 14.44
C ALA A 16 -9.41 -7.11 13.14
N ILE A 17 -8.33 -7.20 12.37
CA ILE A 17 -8.25 -8.08 11.21
C ILE A 17 -8.43 -9.53 11.67
N ASP A 18 -9.50 -10.20 11.20
CA ASP A 18 -9.74 -11.61 11.46
C ASP A 18 -9.19 -12.45 10.30
N THR A 19 -8.03 -13.06 10.51
CA THR A 19 -7.35 -13.89 9.51
C THR A 19 -8.20 -15.07 9.06
N ARG A 20 -9.03 -15.67 9.94
CA ARG A 20 -9.90 -16.79 9.58
C ARG A 20 -11.01 -16.33 8.64
N ALA A 21 -11.61 -15.17 8.92
CA ALA A 21 -12.61 -14.59 8.04
C ALA A 21 -12.02 -14.27 6.66
N ILE A 22 -10.79 -13.71 6.61
CA ILE A 22 -10.08 -13.47 5.35
C ILE A 22 -9.88 -14.78 4.57
N CYS A 23 -9.38 -15.84 5.20
CA CYS A 23 -9.17 -17.13 4.55
C CYS A 23 -10.47 -17.70 3.97
N LEU A 24 -11.56 -17.67 4.74
CA LEU A 24 -12.87 -18.17 4.28
C LEU A 24 -13.43 -17.35 3.12
N VAL A 25 -13.36 -16.02 3.21
CA VAL A 25 -13.81 -15.14 2.14
C VAL A 25 -13.02 -15.40 0.86
N ARG A 26 -11.70 -15.48 0.95
CA ARG A 26 -10.83 -15.77 -0.18
C ARG A 26 -11.11 -17.13 -0.80
N GLU A 27 -11.28 -18.18 0.01
CA GLU A 27 -11.63 -19.50 -0.48
C GLU A 27 -12.94 -19.50 -1.29
N ILE A 28 -13.97 -18.82 -0.76
CA ILE A 28 -15.26 -18.72 -1.43
C ILE A 28 -15.13 -17.90 -2.72
N LEU A 29 -14.50 -16.73 -2.68
CA LEU A 29 -14.34 -15.87 -3.86
C LEU A 29 -13.55 -16.58 -4.96
N ALA A 30 -12.43 -17.25 -4.63
CA ALA A 30 -11.58 -17.94 -5.59
C ALA A 30 -12.32 -19.09 -6.31
N ARG A 31 -13.28 -19.76 -5.66
CA ARG A 31 -14.12 -20.79 -6.28
C ARG A 31 -15.02 -20.25 -7.39
N HIS A 32 -15.40 -18.97 -7.31
CA HIS A 32 -16.33 -18.35 -8.24
C HIS A 32 -15.65 -17.40 -9.22
N SER A 33 -14.63 -16.67 -8.78
CA SER A 33 -13.92 -15.69 -9.60
C SER A 33 -12.54 -15.38 -9.03
N ALA A 34 -11.49 -15.75 -9.75
CA ALA A 34 -10.12 -15.40 -9.39
C ALA A 34 -9.90 -13.87 -9.29
N LEU A 35 -10.59 -13.08 -10.14
CA LEU A 35 -10.51 -11.63 -10.09
C LEU A 35 -11.17 -11.06 -8.83
N ALA A 36 -12.27 -11.63 -8.37
CA ALA A 36 -12.92 -11.19 -7.14
C ALA A 36 -12.04 -11.49 -5.91
N ASP A 37 -11.42 -12.68 -5.84
CA ASP A 37 -10.45 -12.99 -4.80
C ASP A 37 -9.25 -12.06 -4.83
N PHE A 38 -8.68 -11.85 -6.02
CA PHE A 38 -7.55 -10.94 -6.19
C PHE A 38 -7.88 -9.52 -5.73
N SER A 39 -9.02 -8.96 -6.17
CA SER A 39 -9.45 -7.62 -5.78
C SER A 39 -9.63 -7.49 -4.26
N PHE A 40 -10.23 -8.50 -3.63
CA PHE A 40 -10.38 -8.54 -2.17
C PHE A 40 -9.02 -8.58 -1.46
N ALA A 41 -8.12 -9.48 -1.90
CA ALA A 41 -6.80 -9.64 -1.30
C ALA A 41 -5.94 -8.38 -1.42
N MET A 42 -5.95 -7.72 -2.58
CA MET A 42 -5.15 -6.51 -2.82
C MET A 42 -5.64 -5.32 -2.00
N GLN A 43 -6.95 -5.19 -1.79
CA GLN A 43 -7.47 -4.15 -0.90
C GLN A 43 -7.03 -4.38 0.55
N GLY A 44 -7.06 -5.62 1.03
CA GLY A 44 -6.58 -5.97 2.36
C GLY A 44 -5.06 -5.74 2.52
N LEU A 45 -4.27 -6.12 1.52
CA LEU A 45 -2.83 -5.89 1.52
C LEU A 45 -2.51 -4.38 1.49
N GLY A 46 -3.11 -3.64 0.57
CA GLY A 46 -2.84 -2.22 0.38
C GLY A 46 -3.29 -1.35 1.55
N SER A 47 -4.30 -1.76 2.33
CA SER A 47 -4.78 -1.03 3.50
C SER A 47 -4.36 -1.63 4.85
N GLY A 48 -3.64 -2.75 4.83
CA GLY A 48 -3.28 -3.51 6.04
C GLY A 48 -2.42 -2.71 7.03
N ALA A 49 -1.41 -1.99 6.54
CA ALA A 49 -0.56 -1.15 7.38
C ALA A 49 -1.38 -0.04 8.07
N ILE A 50 -2.34 0.56 7.37
CA ILE A 50 -3.23 1.58 7.94
C ILE A 50 -4.11 0.96 9.03
N SER A 51 -4.73 -0.21 8.76
CA SER A 51 -5.57 -0.91 9.74
C SER A 51 -4.82 -1.23 11.02
N LEU A 52 -3.55 -1.65 10.91
CA LEU A 52 -2.74 -2.11 12.04
C LEU A 52 -2.08 -0.96 12.80
N PHE A 53 -1.53 0.03 12.09
CA PHE A 53 -0.61 1.01 12.67
C PHE A 53 -0.96 2.47 12.36
N GLY A 54 -1.94 2.73 11.49
CA GLY A 54 -2.36 4.09 11.16
C GLY A 54 -2.90 4.87 12.35
N SER A 55 -2.73 6.18 12.34
CA SER A 55 -3.38 7.08 13.28
C SER A 55 -4.91 7.06 13.12
N ALA A 56 -5.65 7.61 14.07
CA ALA A 56 -7.10 7.71 13.96
C ALA A 56 -7.52 8.52 12.72
N GLU A 57 -6.79 9.58 12.40
CA GLU A 57 -7.02 10.43 11.24
C GLU A 57 -6.75 9.68 9.93
N GLN A 58 -5.64 8.94 9.85
CA GLN A 58 -5.31 8.10 8.69
C GLN A 58 -6.36 7.03 8.48
N LYS A 59 -6.76 6.31 9.53
CA LYS A 59 -7.83 5.30 9.47
C LYS A 59 -9.14 5.90 8.99
N ALA A 60 -9.56 7.05 9.56
CA ALA A 60 -10.79 7.72 9.18
C ALA A 60 -10.78 8.23 7.72
N ARG A 61 -9.63 8.65 7.21
CA ARG A 61 -9.47 9.12 5.83
C ARG A 61 -9.58 8.00 4.80
N PHE A 62 -8.90 6.88 5.03
CA PHE A 62 -8.68 5.86 4.00
C PHE A 62 -9.62 4.65 4.13
N LEU A 63 -9.76 4.09 5.34
CA LEU A 63 -10.40 2.79 5.50
C LEU A 63 -11.89 2.75 5.11
N PRO A 64 -12.73 3.77 5.41
CA PRO A 64 -14.13 3.74 5.00
C PRO A 64 -14.33 3.68 3.48
N ARG A 65 -13.47 4.37 2.72
CA ARG A 65 -13.52 4.35 1.26
C ARG A 65 -13.10 2.98 0.70
N VAL A 66 -12.06 2.37 1.28
CA VAL A 66 -11.65 1.00 0.94
C VAL A 66 -12.76 0.00 1.26
N ALA A 67 -13.38 0.09 2.44
CA ALA A 67 -14.46 -0.80 2.87
C ALA A 67 -15.66 -0.80 1.90
N ARG A 68 -15.99 0.37 1.34
CA ARG A 68 -17.08 0.55 0.38
C ARG A 68 -16.68 0.28 -1.07
N GLY A 69 -15.38 0.07 -1.36
CA GLY A 69 -14.87 -0.09 -2.72
C GLY A 69 -14.80 1.23 -3.50
N GLU A 70 -14.79 2.36 -2.82
CA GLU A 70 -14.70 3.71 -3.40
C GLU A 70 -13.24 4.18 -3.58
N ALA A 71 -12.29 3.46 -3.00
CA ALA A 71 -10.86 3.71 -3.17
C ALA A 71 -10.11 2.40 -3.36
N ILE A 72 -9.19 2.39 -4.30
CA ILE A 72 -8.29 1.29 -4.59
C ILE A 72 -6.97 1.56 -3.88
N ALA A 73 -6.56 0.63 -3.01
CA ALA A 73 -5.30 0.67 -2.30
C ALA A 73 -4.21 -0.10 -3.05
N ALA A 74 -2.95 0.37 -2.94
CA ALA A 74 -1.79 -0.36 -3.41
C ALA A 74 -0.70 -0.44 -2.35
N PHE A 75 0.04 -1.57 -2.35
CA PHE A 75 1.16 -1.84 -1.44
C PHE A 75 2.48 -1.74 -2.22
N ALA A 76 3.26 -0.70 -1.99
CA ALA A 76 4.46 -0.38 -2.73
C ALA A 76 5.72 -0.69 -1.90
N LEU A 77 6.13 -1.97 -1.90
CA LEU A 77 7.30 -2.45 -1.15
C LEU A 77 8.47 -2.74 -2.08
N SER A 78 8.31 -3.66 -3.05
CA SER A 78 9.38 -4.21 -3.87
C SER A 78 10.09 -3.16 -4.74
N GLU A 79 11.40 -3.32 -4.91
CA GLU A 79 12.25 -2.51 -5.78
C GLU A 79 12.95 -3.40 -6.81
N PRO A 80 13.56 -2.83 -7.88
CA PRO A 80 14.29 -3.63 -8.86
C PRO A 80 15.35 -4.55 -8.24
N ASP A 81 16.06 -4.09 -7.21
CA ASP A 81 17.13 -4.82 -6.54
C ASP A 81 16.75 -5.36 -5.15
N ALA A 82 15.51 -5.17 -4.71
CA ALA A 82 15.03 -5.59 -3.40
C ALA A 82 13.62 -6.19 -3.45
N GLY A 83 13.56 -7.51 -3.50
CA GLY A 83 12.33 -8.29 -3.42
C GLY A 83 12.19 -8.98 -2.06
N SER A 84 12.68 -10.22 -1.95
CA SER A 84 12.62 -10.99 -0.71
C SER A 84 13.49 -10.38 0.40
N ASP A 85 14.60 -9.74 0.05
CA ASP A 85 15.41 -8.99 0.99
C ASP A 85 14.90 -7.54 1.12
N VAL A 86 13.91 -7.35 1.98
CA VAL A 86 13.33 -6.04 2.29
C VAL A 86 14.37 -5.09 2.94
N ALA A 87 15.39 -5.65 3.58
CA ALA A 87 16.45 -4.84 4.20
C ALA A 87 17.31 -4.09 3.16
N ALA A 88 17.32 -4.56 1.91
CA ALA A 88 18.05 -3.95 0.80
C ALA A 88 17.28 -2.79 0.11
N LEU A 89 16.10 -2.40 0.61
CA LEU A 89 15.35 -1.27 0.05
C LEU A 89 16.19 0.02 0.05
N SER A 90 16.20 0.69 -1.09
CA SER A 90 17.01 1.89 -1.37
C SER A 90 16.17 3.16 -1.58
N THR A 91 14.86 3.03 -1.86
CA THR A 91 13.97 4.21 -1.92
C THR A 91 14.11 4.99 -0.62
N ALA A 92 14.52 6.26 -0.73
CA ALA A 92 14.78 7.13 0.41
C ALA A 92 13.56 7.97 0.77
N ALA A 93 13.43 8.32 2.05
CA ALA A 93 12.47 9.30 2.55
C ALA A 93 13.20 10.26 3.48
N LYS A 94 13.51 11.46 3.03
CA LYS A 94 14.27 12.46 3.78
C LYS A 94 13.34 13.51 4.37
N LEU A 95 13.49 13.78 5.66
CA LEU A 95 12.72 14.83 6.33
C LEU A 95 13.20 16.21 5.86
N ASP A 96 12.26 17.01 5.34
CA ASP A 96 12.46 18.40 4.95
C ASP A 96 11.34 19.28 5.53
N GLY A 97 11.60 19.89 6.66
CA GLY A 97 10.65 20.69 7.39
C GLY A 97 9.43 19.90 7.85
N SER A 98 8.26 20.20 7.32
CA SER A 98 6.99 19.52 7.62
C SER A 98 6.62 18.39 6.66
N HIS A 99 7.54 18.00 5.78
CA HIS A 99 7.33 16.96 4.77
C HIS A 99 8.47 15.95 4.76
N TYR A 100 8.17 14.75 4.31
CA TYR A 100 9.16 13.82 3.81
C TYR A 100 9.25 13.96 2.28
N VAL A 101 10.47 13.89 1.77
CA VAL A 101 10.78 13.85 0.34
C VAL A 101 11.15 12.42 -0.02
N LEU A 102 10.35 11.78 -0.88
CA LEU A 102 10.57 10.43 -1.33
C LEU A 102 11.29 10.44 -2.68
N ASP A 103 12.38 9.67 -2.79
CA ASP A 103 13.16 9.47 -4.01
C ASP A 103 13.48 8.00 -4.20
N GLY A 104 13.22 7.46 -5.39
CA GLY A 104 13.50 6.07 -5.73
C GLY A 104 12.48 5.43 -6.66
N GLU A 105 12.52 4.11 -6.75
CA GLU A 105 11.63 3.33 -7.60
C GLU A 105 11.03 2.14 -6.87
N LYS A 106 9.76 1.83 -7.18
CA LYS A 106 9.07 0.61 -6.77
C LYS A 106 8.63 -0.17 -7.99
N THR A 107 8.74 -1.49 -7.97
CA THR A 107 8.38 -2.33 -9.11
C THR A 107 7.46 -3.48 -8.70
N TRP A 108 6.76 -4.06 -9.66
CA TRP A 108 5.78 -5.13 -9.45
C TRP A 108 4.64 -4.72 -8.50
N ILE A 109 4.25 -3.47 -8.54
CA ILE A 109 3.23 -2.93 -7.63
C ILE A 109 1.84 -3.27 -8.15
N SER A 110 1.16 -4.18 -7.45
CA SER A 110 -0.23 -4.54 -7.71
C SER A 110 -1.14 -3.32 -7.52
N ASN A 111 -2.13 -3.17 -8.39
CA ASN A 111 -2.96 -1.98 -8.55
C ASN A 111 -2.18 -0.72 -8.96
N GLY A 112 -0.90 -0.84 -9.29
CA GLY A 112 -0.11 0.27 -9.80
C GLY A 112 -0.75 0.90 -11.03
N GLY A 113 -0.89 2.23 -11.02
CA GLY A 113 -1.51 3.01 -12.09
C GLY A 113 -3.03 2.99 -12.15
N ILE A 114 -3.71 2.29 -11.20
CA ILE A 114 -5.17 2.36 -11.01
C ILE A 114 -5.54 2.66 -9.56
N ALA A 115 -4.57 2.63 -8.62
CA ALA A 115 -4.79 2.93 -7.22
C ALA A 115 -5.14 4.41 -7.00
N ASP A 116 -5.94 4.68 -5.96
CA ASP A 116 -6.20 6.04 -5.46
C ASP A 116 -5.12 6.49 -4.48
N PHE A 117 -4.46 5.54 -3.81
CA PHE A 117 -3.34 5.80 -2.93
C PHE A 117 -2.41 4.60 -2.81
N TYR A 118 -1.18 4.86 -2.41
CA TYR A 118 -0.12 3.87 -2.21
C TYR A 118 0.37 3.89 -0.77
N VAL A 119 0.55 2.71 -0.16
CA VAL A 119 1.35 2.55 1.05
C VAL A 119 2.77 2.23 0.60
N VAL A 120 3.65 3.22 0.70
CA VAL A 120 5.02 3.17 0.20
C VAL A 120 5.98 2.94 1.37
N PHE A 121 6.82 1.92 1.25
CA PHE A 121 7.88 1.66 2.22
C PHE A 121 9.19 2.26 1.73
N ALA A 122 9.78 3.14 2.53
CA ALA A 122 11.03 3.82 2.19
C ALA A 122 11.96 3.93 3.39
N ARG A 123 13.24 4.14 3.13
CA ARG A 123 14.27 4.33 4.15
C ARG A 123 14.22 5.75 4.68
N SER A 124 13.82 5.90 5.93
CA SER A 124 13.72 7.18 6.63
C SER A 124 14.84 7.42 7.64
N GLU A 125 15.57 6.36 8.03
CA GLU A 125 16.66 6.41 9.01
C GLU A 125 17.87 5.62 8.47
N ASP A 126 18.90 6.35 7.98
CA ASP A 126 20.10 5.73 7.37
C ASP A 126 21.05 5.13 8.42
N ASP A 127 21.00 5.57 9.66
CA ASP A 127 21.85 5.13 10.77
C ASP A 127 21.34 3.84 11.44
N ARG A 128 20.12 3.40 11.11
CA ARG A 128 19.55 2.15 11.62
C ARG A 128 19.80 0.97 10.69
N PRO A 129 20.20 -0.18 11.23
CA PRO A 129 20.52 -1.34 10.41
C PRO A 129 19.27 -1.98 9.79
N ALA A 130 19.41 -2.40 8.54
CA ALA A 130 18.46 -3.24 7.82
C ALA A 130 17.03 -2.67 7.81
N ALA A 131 16.01 -3.50 8.04
CA ALA A 131 14.61 -3.13 8.00
C ALA A 131 14.16 -2.16 9.12
N LYS A 132 14.99 -1.94 10.15
CA LYS A 132 14.65 -1.03 11.26
C LYS A 132 14.66 0.45 10.88
N GLY A 133 15.30 0.80 9.77
CA GLY A 133 15.34 2.16 9.22
C GLY A 133 14.22 2.44 8.21
N LEU A 134 13.27 1.51 8.02
CA LEU A 134 12.17 1.67 7.08
C LEU A 134 10.92 2.22 7.76
N SER A 135 10.23 3.12 7.06
CA SER A 135 8.91 3.64 7.43
C SER A 135 7.93 3.43 6.29
N ALA A 136 6.63 3.44 6.62
CA ALA A 136 5.54 3.41 5.66
C ALA A 136 4.94 4.80 5.51
N PHE A 137 4.71 5.23 4.27
CA PHE A 137 4.15 6.52 3.90
C PHE A 137 2.87 6.35 3.09
N LEU A 138 1.87 7.17 3.35
CA LEU A 138 0.62 7.21 2.58
C LEU A 138 0.74 8.28 1.51
N VAL A 139 0.80 7.84 0.25
CA VAL A 139 1.01 8.70 -0.91
C VAL A 139 -0.24 8.66 -1.78
N ASP A 140 -0.92 9.80 -1.97
CA ASP A 140 -2.04 9.90 -2.89
C ASP A 140 -1.56 9.67 -4.34
N ALA A 141 -2.41 9.10 -5.18
CA ALA A 141 -2.02 8.75 -6.55
C ALA A 141 -1.69 9.96 -7.45
N ASP A 142 -2.20 11.13 -7.07
CA ASP A 142 -1.95 12.41 -7.74
C ASP A 142 -0.86 13.25 -7.05
N ALA A 143 -0.11 12.67 -6.12
CA ALA A 143 0.97 13.36 -5.44
C ALA A 143 2.03 13.86 -6.44
N PRO A 144 2.40 15.15 -6.40
CA PRO A 144 3.49 15.67 -7.23
C PRO A 144 4.78 14.87 -6.98
N GLY A 145 5.49 14.52 -8.07
CA GLY A 145 6.69 13.71 -8.01
C GLY A 145 6.46 12.19 -8.01
N LEU A 146 5.21 11.71 -7.97
CA LEU A 146 4.87 10.33 -8.24
C LEU A 146 4.55 10.14 -9.73
N GLU A 147 5.22 9.18 -10.37
CA GLU A 147 5.02 8.82 -11.77
C GLU A 147 4.81 7.32 -11.94
N ILE A 148 3.89 6.94 -12.82
CA ILE A 148 3.77 5.57 -13.32
C ILE A 148 4.80 5.38 -14.44
N ALA A 149 6.00 4.95 -14.07
CA ALA A 149 7.11 4.82 -15.00
C ALA A 149 6.90 3.72 -16.05
N GLU A 150 6.17 2.66 -15.68
CA GLU A 150 5.87 1.55 -16.58
C GLU A 150 4.60 0.81 -16.13
N ARG A 151 3.76 0.41 -17.08
CA ARG A 151 2.71 -0.58 -16.85
C ARG A 151 3.22 -1.95 -17.28
N ILE A 152 3.33 -2.88 -16.34
CA ILE A 152 3.89 -4.21 -16.55
C ILE A 152 2.78 -5.15 -17.03
N ALA A 153 2.91 -5.65 -18.26
CA ALA A 153 1.95 -6.60 -18.83
C ALA A 153 2.23 -8.02 -18.33
N VAL A 154 1.18 -8.70 -17.87
CA VAL A 154 1.18 -10.10 -17.44
C VAL A 154 0.00 -10.84 -18.06
N MET A 155 0.02 -12.17 -18.04
CA MET A 155 -1.07 -12.99 -18.62
C MET A 155 -2.40 -12.87 -17.86
N ALA A 156 -2.34 -12.60 -16.56
CA ALA A 156 -3.54 -12.43 -15.73
C ALA A 156 -4.10 -11.01 -15.87
N PRO A 157 -5.40 -10.78 -15.63
CA PRO A 157 -5.99 -9.45 -15.51
C PRO A 157 -5.56 -8.79 -14.19
N HIS A 158 -4.27 -8.51 -14.08
CA HIS A 158 -3.60 -8.05 -12.89
C HIS A 158 -2.86 -6.74 -13.22
N PRO A 159 -3.40 -5.58 -12.83
CA PRO A 159 -2.70 -4.32 -13.00
C PRO A 159 -1.41 -4.31 -12.19
N LEU A 160 -0.29 -4.18 -12.88
CA LEU A 160 1.04 -4.06 -12.30
C LEU A 160 1.74 -2.84 -12.87
N ALA A 161 2.51 -2.16 -12.04
CA ALA A 161 3.31 -1.03 -12.50
C ALA A 161 4.66 -0.94 -11.78
N ARG A 162 5.57 -0.22 -12.44
CA ARG A 162 6.73 0.42 -11.84
C ARG A 162 6.39 1.87 -11.55
N LEU A 163 6.68 2.30 -10.33
CA LEU A 163 6.48 3.66 -9.84
C LEU A 163 7.84 4.32 -9.68
N ARG A 164 7.92 5.60 -10.04
CA ARG A 164 9.07 6.44 -9.73
C ARG A 164 8.66 7.58 -8.83
N PHE A 165 9.48 7.85 -7.84
CA PHE A 165 9.38 8.98 -6.93
C PHE A 165 10.57 9.90 -7.19
N ASP A 166 10.28 11.16 -7.53
CA ASP A 166 11.27 12.21 -7.83
C ASP A 166 10.82 13.49 -7.12
N ASP A 167 11.51 13.87 -6.07
CA ASP A 167 11.10 14.95 -5.13
C ASP A 167 9.60 14.83 -4.71
N CYS A 168 9.14 13.58 -4.48
CA CYS A 168 7.74 13.35 -4.12
C CYS A 168 7.52 13.72 -2.64
N ARG A 169 6.82 14.83 -2.42
CA ARG A 169 6.61 15.42 -1.09
C ARG A 169 5.34 14.90 -0.44
N VAL A 170 5.49 14.32 0.74
CA VAL A 170 4.36 13.87 1.58
C VAL A 170 4.43 14.53 2.96
N PRO A 171 3.29 14.92 3.56
CA PRO A 171 3.29 15.50 4.90
C PRO A 171 3.86 14.53 5.94
N VAL A 172 4.45 15.04 7.03
CA VAL A 172 4.92 14.20 8.16
C VAL A 172 3.80 13.39 8.83
N THR A 173 2.56 13.71 8.53
CA THR A 173 1.36 12.97 8.98
C THR A 173 0.91 11.88 8.00
N ALA A 174 1.63 11.71 6.89
CA ALA A 174 1.31 10.74 5.84
C ALA A 174 1.64 9.29 6.24
#